data_0d46dd141d6a7ae98e220dff5f141173
#
_entry.id   0d46dd141d6a7ae98e220dff5f141173
#
_cell.length_a   1.000
_cell.length_b   1.000
_cell.length_c   1.000
_cell.angle_alpha   90.00
_cell.angle_beta   90.00
_cell.angle_gamma   90.00
#
_symmetry.space_group_name_H-M   'P 1'
#
loop_
_entity.id
_entity.type
_entity.pdbx_description
1 polymer ?
#
loop_
_entity_poly.entity_id
_entity_poly.type
_entity_poly.pdbx_seq_one_letter_code
_entity_poly.pdbx_strand_id
1 'polypeptide(L)'
;MHGSLRGTGLASTRTDQVAASPIDVAVGILIQANGDVLLACRPEGKPYAGYWEFPGGKVEPGESVLAALTREFSEEIDVQIETAEPWCCVEYVYPHAHVRLHFFISRQWRGEPRSLEGQALAWQGVAFAVAPILPATVPLLAWLDKVRFDIGDGSASHDAESPYGSG
;
A
#
# COMPACT_ATOMS: atom_id res chain seq x y z
N MET A 1 -47.64 54.86 -5.06
CA MET A 1 -46.26 54.86 -4.62
C MET A 1 -45.72 53.42 -4.71
N HIS A 2 -44.81 53.21 -5.64
CA HIS A 2 -44.35 51.88 -6.01
C HIS A 2 -43.09 51.52 -5.16
N GLY A 3 -43.16 50.44 -4.41
CA GLY A 3 -42.03 49.83 -3.74
C GLY A 3 -41.58 48.59 -4.48
N SER A 4 -40.44 48.68 -5.19
CA SER A 4 -39.82 47.58 -5.91
C SER A 4 -39.02 46.72 -4.94
N LEU A 5 -39.41 45.45 -4.78
CA LEU A 5 -38.65 44.46 -4.07
C LEU A 5 -37.64 43.83 -5.05
N ARG A 6 -36.38 44.13 -4.86
CA ARG A 6 -35.26 43.45 -5.55
C ARG A 6 -34.95 42.14 -4.84
N GLY A 7 -35.21 41.04 -5.51
CA GLY A 7 -34.78 39.73 -5.07
C GLY A 7 -33.26 39.61 -5.15
N THR A 8 -32.63 39.39 -4.01
CA THR A 8 -31.23 38.97 -3.95
C THR A 8 -31.11 37.49 -4.28
N GLY A 9 -30.65 37.21 -5.50
CA GLY A 9 -30.29 35.87 -5.87
C GLY A 9 -29.09 35.37 -5.06
N LEU A 10 -29.29 34.34 -4.27
CA LEU A 10 -28.23 33.57 -3.65
C LEU A 10 -27.48 32.82 -4.76
N ALA A 11 -26.29 33.32 -5.10
CA ALA A 11 -25.35 32.59 -5.92
C ALA A 11 -24.85 31.41 -5.08
N SER A 12 -25.34 30.23 -5.44
CA SER A 12 -24.77 28.97 -4.94
C SER A 12 -23.39 28.80 -5.55
N THR A 13 -22.37 29.18 -4.82
CA THR A 13 -20.98 28.81 -5.13
C THR A 13 -20.84 27.32 -4.86
N ARG A 14 -21.09 26.49 -5.86
CA ARG A 14 -20.52 25.14 -5.89
C ARG A 14 -19.03 25.31 -5.97
N THR A 15 -18.39 25.15 -4.84
CA THR A 15 -16.96 24.89 -4.81
C THR A 15 -16.79 23.47 -5.32
N ASP A 16 -16.48 23.32 -6.60
CA ASP A 16 -15.94 22.09 -7.14
C ASP A 16 -14.59 21.87 -6.46
N GLN A 17 -14.61 21.19 -5.31
CA GLN A 17 -13.41 20.59 -4.76
C GLN A 17 -13.05 19.48 -5.75
N VAL A 18 -12.15 19.77 -6.67
CA VAL A 18 -11.42 18.75 -7.42
C VAL A 18 -10.75 17.89 -6.35
N ALA A 19 -11.29 16.70 -6.11
CA ALA A 19 -10.68 15.76 -5.19
C ALA A 19 -9.24 15.55 -5.66
N ALA A 20 -8.27 15.87 -4.79
CA ALA A 20 -6.86 15.68 -5.12
C ALA A 20 -6.65 14.21 -5.52
N SER A 21 -5.96 13.99 -6.64
CA SER A 21 -5.60 12.65 -7.10
C SER A 21 -4.88 11.89 -5.98
N PRO A 22 -5.16 10.59 -5.78
CA PRO A 22 -4.48 9.80 -4.77
C PRO A 22 -2.98 9.77 -5.03
N ILE A 23 -2.21 9.69 -3.95
CA ILE A 23 -0.76 9.49 -4.01
C ILE A 23 -0.52 8.01 -4.32
N ASP A 24 0.16 7.73 -5.43
CA ASP A 24 0.56 6.36 -5.75
C ASP A 24 1.72 5.91 -4.87
N VAL A 25 1.58 4.72 -4.29
CA VAL A 25 2.55 4.10 -3.39
C VAL A 25 2.80 2.67 -3.85
N ALA A 26 4.06 2.32 -4.05
CA ALA A 26 4.48 0.96 -4.33
C ALA A 26 4.70 0.20 -3.01
N VAL A 27 4.09 -0.97 -2.86
CA VAL A 27 4.17 -1.79 -1.65
C VAL A 27 4.60 -3.20 -2.02
N GLY A 28 5.59 -3.74 -1.33
CA GLY A 28 6.12 -5.08 -1.61
C GLY A 28 5.90 -6.06 -0.46
N ILE A 29 5.37 -7.21 -0.79
CA ILE A 29 5.23 -8.34 0.12
C ILE A 29 6.31 -9.35 -0.22
N LEU A 30 7.41 -9.37 0.56
CA LEU A 30 8.40 -10.43 0.48
C LEU A 30 7.84 -11.67 1.18
N ILE A 31 7.83 -12.80 0.48
CA ILE A 31 7.36 -14.08 1.02
C ILE A 31 8.48 -15.10 0.97
N GLN A 32 8.91 -15.58 2.14
CA GLN A 32 9.89 -16.66 2.29
C GLN A 32 9.29 -18.02 1.89
N ALA A 33 10.16 -19.01 1.70
CA ALA A 33 9.75 -20.38 1.34
C ALA A 33 8.82 -21.02 2.39
N ASN A 34 8.94 -20.63 3.67
CA ASN A 34 8.05 -21.09 4.75
C ASN A 34 6.72 -20.32 4.81
N GLY A 35 6.50 -19.34 3.93
CA GLY A 35 5.32 -18.50 3.89
C GLY A 35 5.37 -17.25 4.77
N ASP A 36 6.45 -17.02 5.51
CA ASP A 36 6.58 -15.80 6.32
C ASP A 36 6.70 -14.56 5.43
N VAL A 37 6.12 -13.46 5.90
CA VAL A 37 6.14 -12.17 5.22
C VAL A 37 6.89 -11.12 6.04
N LEU A 38 7.56 -10.19 5.36
CA LEU A 38 8.31 -9.12 6.02
C LEU A 38 7.42 -7.92 6.30
N LEU A 39 7.42 -7.45 7.54
CA LEU A 39 6.82 -6.18 7.95
C LEU A 39 7.89 -5.21 8.45
N ALA A 40 7.63 -3.92 8.28
CA ALA A 40 8.42 -2.81 8.81
C ALA A 40 7.57 -1.97 9.76
N CYS A 41 8.17 -1.52 10.87
CA CYS A 41 7.53 -0.61 11.81
C CYS A 41 7.72 0.84 11.34
N ARG A 42 6.64 1.61 11.27
CA ARG A 42 6.72 3.03 10.90
C ARG A 42 7.50 3.81 11.94
N PRO A 43 8.53 4.57 11.54
CA PRO A 43 9.40 5.28 12.47
C PRO A 43 8.68 6.45 13.15
N GLU A 44 9.27 6.94 14.23
CA GLU A 44 8.88 8.16 14.91
C GLU A 44 8.84 9.36 13.95
N GLY A 45 7.91 10.29 14.16
CA GLY A 45 7.75 11.49 13.34
C GLY A 45 6.93 11.31 12.07
N LYS A 46 6.56 10.09 11.69
CA LYS A 46 5.61 9.83 10.60
C LYS A 46 4.19 9.59 11.14
N PRO A 47 3.13 9.90 10.36
CA PRO A 47 1.78 9.50 10.70
C PRO A 47 1.72 7.99 10.96
N TYR A 48 0.96 7.56 11.98
CA TYR A 48 0.89 6.16 12.40
C TYR A 48 2.25 5.58 12.87
N ALA A 49 3.11 6.38 13.49
CA ALA A 49 4.33 5.87 14.11
C ALA A 49 4.05 4.67 15.02
N GLY A 50 4.90 3.64 14.95
CA GLY A 50 4.72 2.39 15.70
C GLY A 50 3.78 1.37 15.06
N TYR A 51 3.02 1.72 14.03
CA TYR A 51 2.25 0.76 13.24
C TYR A 51 3.15 -0.04 12.31
N TRP A 52 2.76 -1.29 12.08
CA TRP A 52 3.47 -2.19 11.17
C TRP A 52 2.79 -2.24 9.81
N GLU A 53 3.61 -2.25 8.76
CA GLU A 53 3.19 -2.24 7.37
C GLU A 53 4.12 -3.08 6.50
N PHE A 54 3.69 -3.41 5.28
CA PHE A 54 4.60 -3.91 4.27
C PHE A 54 5.52 -2.78 3.80
N PRO A 55 6.82 -3.05 3.56
CA PRO A 55 7.76 -2.06 3.05
C PRO A 55 7.33 -1.49 1.70
N GLY A 56 7.68 -0.24 1.46
CA GLY A 56 7.41 0.45 0.21
C GLY A 56 7.50 1.95 0.32
N GLY A 57 7.14 2.64 -0.74
CA GLY A 57 7.18 4.09 -0.73
C GLY A 57 6.48 4.73 -1.93
N LYS A 58 6.48 6.04 -1.94
CA LYS A 58 5.80 6.84 -2.96
C LYS A 58 6.44 6.67 -4.32
N VAL A 59 5.60 6.59 -5.35
CA VAL A 59 6.02 6.66 -6.75
C VAL A 59 6.40 8.10 -7.08
N GLU A 60 7.62 8.30 -7.58
CA GLU A 60 8.11 9.61 -7.99
C GLU A 60 7.64 9.99 -9.40
N PRO A 61 7.59 11.29 -9.76
CA PRO A 61 7.22 11.72 -11.10
C PRO A 61 8.07 11.06 -12.20
N GLY A 62 7.43 10.48 -13.21
CA GLY A 62 8.11 9.81 -14.32
C GLY A 62 8.60 8.39 -14.01
N GLU A 63 8.41 7.90 -12.80
CA GLU A 63 8.80 6.57 -12.35
C GLU A 63 7.62 5.59 -12.54
N SER A 64 7.91 4.36 -12.96
CA SER A 64 6.91 3.30 -12.92
C SER A 64 6.73 2.79 -11.48
N VAL A 65 5.57 2.19 -11.18
CA VAL A 65 5.32 1.64 -9.83
C VAL A 65 6.33 0.56 -9.48
N LEU A 66 6.70 -0.29 -10.45
CA LEU A 66 7.72 -1.33 -10.23
C LEU A 66 9.12 -0.74 -9.99
N ALA A 67 9.47 0.35 -10.71
CA ALA A 67 10.73 1.05 -10.47
C ALA A 67 10.77 1.67 -9.07
N ALA A 68 9.67 2.28 -8.63
CA ALA A 68 9.52 2.80 -7.27
C ALA A 68 9.72 1.70 -6.23
N LEU A 69 9.08 0.55 -6.41
CA LEU A 69 9.23 -0.60 -5.52
C LEU A 69 10.70 -1.03 -5.40
N THR A 70 11.36 -1.21 -6.54
CA THR A 70 12.78 -1.64 -6.59
C THR A 70 13.69 -0.63 -5.89
N ARG A 71 13.48 0.67 -6.15
CA ARG A 71 14.25 1.76 -5.53
C ARG A 71 14.05 1.79 -4.02
N GLU A 72 12.78 1.79 -3.55
CA GLU A 72 12.45 1.86 -2.13
C GLU A 72 13.03 0.67 -1.34
N PHE A 73 12.94 -0.54 -1.90
CA PHE A 73 13.50 -1.74 -1.26
C PHE A 73 15.02 -1.70 -1.15
N SER A 74 15.69 -1.17 -2.17
CA SER A 74 17.13 -0.96 -2.12
C SER A 74 17.53 0.11 -1.10
N GLU A 75 16.81 1.23 -1.05
CA GLU A 75 17.13 2.38 -0.19
C GLU A 75 16.78 2.14 1.28
N GLU A 76 15.66 1.49 1.57
CA GLU A 76 15.15 1.35 2.94
C GLU A 76 15.59 0.08 3.64
N ILE A 77 15.68 -1.04 2.93
CA ILE A 77 15.93 -2.35 3.53
C ILE A 77 17.05 -3.17 2.89
N ASP A 78 17.84 -2.58 1.99
CA ASP A 78 19.00 -3.21 1.34
C ASP A 78 18.66 -4.49 0.57
N VAL A 79 17.51 -4.53 -0.05
CA VAL A 79 17.02 -5.67 -0.85
C VAL A 79 16.94 -5.30 -2.32
N GLN A 80 17.48 -6.16 -3.18
CA GLN A 80 17.31 -6.07 -4.63
C GLN A 80 16.25 -7.06 -5.09
N ILE A 81 15.07 -6.56 -5.46
CA ILE A 81 13.99 -7.39 -5.98
C ILE A 81 14.38 -7.94 -7.35
N GLU A 82 14.32 -9.26 -7.52
CA GLU A 82 14.57 -9.92 -8.80
C GLU A 82 13.28 -10.14 -9.59
N THR A 83 12.21 -10.55 -8.90
CA THR A 83 10.88 -10.70 -9.47
C THR A 83 9.84 -10.10 -8.56
N ALA A 84 8.83 -9.44 -9.13
CA ALA A 84 7.68 -8.95 -8.40
C ALA A 84 6.44 -9.07 -9.28
N GLU A 85 5.40 -9.69 -8.75
CA GLU A 85 4.13 -9.89 -9.43
C GLU A 85 3.08 -8.93 -8.87
N PRO A 86 2.36 -8.15 -9.71
CA PRO A 86 1.24 -7.36 -9.23
C PRO A 86 0.20 -8.27 -8.57
N TRP A 87 -0.24 -7.90 -7.38
CA TRP A 87 -1.25 -8.66 -6.65
C TRP A 87 -2.58 -7.94 -6.58
N CYS A 88 -2.60 -6.74 -6.01
CA CYS A 88 -3.80 -5.92 -5.93
C CYS A 88 -3.48 -4.43 -5.84
N CYS A 89 -4.51 -3.62 -6.07
CA CYS A 89 -4.44 -2.18 -5.88
C CYS A 89 -5.60 -1.74 -4.99
N VAL A 90 -5.29 -0.93 -3.97
CA VAL A 90 -6.26 -0.46 -2.97
C VAL A 90 -6.16 1.04 -2.80
N GLU A 91 -7.27 1.74 -2.92
CA GLU A 91 -7.35 3.14 -2.49
C GLU A 91 -7.79 3.22 -1.03
N TYR A 92 -7.14 4.08 -0.28
CA TYR A 92 -7.45 4.31 1.12
C TYR A 92 -7.30 5.79 1.48
N VAL A 93 -8.28 6.28 2.23
CA VAL A 93 -8.28 7.67 2.71
C VAL A 93 -7.90 7.68 4.19
N TYR A 94 -6.67 8.11 4.46
CA TYR A 94 -6.22 8.44 5.82
C TYR A 94 -6.59 9.88 6.17
N PRO A 95 -6.63 10.26 7.45
CA PRO A 95 -6.85 11.66 7.83
C PRO A 95 -5.85 12.65 7.21
N HIS A 96 -4.63 12.18 6.90
CA HIS A 96 -3.54 13.00 6.37
C HIS A 96 -3.27 12.83 4.88
N ALA A 97 -3.81 11.80 4.21
CA ALA A 97 -3.53 11.52 2.80
C ALA A 97 -4.55 10.58 2.18
N HIS A 98 -4.89 10.83 0.90
CA HIS A 98 -5.55 9.86 0.03
C HIS A 98 -4.45 9.12 -0.75
N VAL A 99 -4.38 7.81 -0.61
CA VAL A 99 -3.34 6.97 -1.22
C VAL A 99 -3.94 5.88 -2.11
N ARG A 100 -3.19 5.53 -3.14
CA ARG A 100 -3.43 4.34 -3.96
C ARG A 100 -2.24 3.42 -3.78
N LEU A 101 -2.48 2.29 -3.10
CA LEU A 101 -1.47 1.31 -2.73
C LEU A 101 -1.43 0.20 -3.78
N HIS A 102 -0.30 0.07 -4.46
CA HIS A 102 -0.05 -0.97 -5.45
C HIS A 102 0.76 -2.08 -4.80
N PHE A 103 0.13 -3.20 -4.48
CA PHE A 103 0.75 -4.35 -3.83
C PHE A 103 1.35 -5.31 -4.85
N PHE A 104 2.60 -5.68 -4.60
CA PHE A 104 3.34 -6.70 -5.35
C PHE A 104 3.77 -7.82 -4.41
N ILE A 105 3.79 -9.05 -4.92
CA ILE A 105 4.36 -10.19 -4.24
C ILE A 105 5.73 -10.48 -4.86
N SER A 106 6.75 -10.64 -4.03
CA SER A 106 8.08 -11.09 -4.44
C SER A 106 8.50 -12.30 -3.62
N ARG A 107 8.97 -13.31 -4.31
CA ARG A 107 9.53 -14.54 -3.75
C ARG A 107 11.02 -14.73 -4.09
N GLN A 108 11.57 -13.80 -4.88
CA GLN A 108 12.97 -13.84 -5.34
C GLN A 108 13.58 -12.44 -5.22
N TRP A 109 14.59 -12.35 -4.40
CA TRP A 109 15.39 -11.14 -4.18
C TRP A 109 16.80 -11.50 -3.77
N ARG A 110 17.72 -10.52 -3.84
CA ARG A 110 19.07 -10.60 -3.31
C ARG A 110 19.23 -9.73 -2.09
N GLY A 111 20.08 -10.17 -1.19
CA GLY A 111 20.36 -9.49 0.07
C GLY A 111 19.50 -9.98 1.21
N GLU A 112 19.98 -9.78 2.44
CA GLU A 112 19.21 -10.00 3.65
C GLU A 112 18.54 -8.69 4.06
N PRO A 113 17.20 -8.65 4.23
CA PRO A 113 16.53 -7.44 4.67
C PRO A 113 17.13 -6.89 5.97
N ARG A 114 17.59 -5.67 5.91
CA ARG A 114 18.11 -4.93 7.07
C ARG A 114 17.68 -3.48 6.98
N SER A 115 17.33 -2.91 8.10
CA SER A 115 16.94 -1.52 8.17
C SER A 115 18.12 -0.60 7.84
N LEU A 116 17.95 0.27 6.84
CA LEU A 116 18.88 1.35 6.53
C LEU A 116 18.41 2.72 7.07
N GLU A 117 17.16 2.81 7.51
CA GLU A 117 16.54 4.04 8.01
C GLU A 117 16.15 3.96 9.50
N GLY A 118 16.60 2.93 10.21
CA GLY A 118 16.37 2.74 11.65
C GLY A 118 15.01 2.17 12.03
N GLN A 119 14.13 1.83 11.07
CA GLN A 119 12.87 1.15 11.35
C GLN A 119 13.10 -0.31 11.78
N ALA A 120 12.28 -0.83 12.68
CA ALA A 120 12.29 -2.25 13.00
C ALA A 120 11.71 -3.08 11.85
N LEU A 121 12.31 -4.24 11.59
CA LEU A 121 11.83 -5.23 10.62
C LEU A 121 11.47 -6.52 11.35
N ALA A 122 10.43 -7.22 10.91
CA ALA A 122 10.02 -8.48 11.49
C ALA A 122 9.39 -9.42 10.45
N TRP A 123 9.89 -10.65 10.38
CA TRP A 123 9.23 -11.71 9.63
C TRP A 123 8.02 -12.23 10.41
N GLN A 124 6.89 -12.41 9.73
CA GLN A 124 5.62 -12.78 10.34
C GLN A 124 5.00 -14.00 9.67
N GLY A 125 4.64 -15.00 10.46
CA GLY A 125 3.84 -16.13 10.03
C GLY A 125 2.36 -15.76 9.80
N VAL A 126 1.48 -16.76 9.75
CA VAL A 126 0.03 -16.55 9.56
C VAL A 126 -0.57 -15.72 10.70
N ALA A 127 -0.20 -16.03 11.93
CA ALA A 127 -0.55 -15.20 13.08
C ALA A 127 0.54 -14.14 13.27
N PHE A 128 0.22 -12.87 13.04
CA PHE A 128 1.15 -11.79 13.29
C PHE A 128 1.39 -11.61 14.79
N ALA A 129 2.67 -11.65 15.18
CA ALA A 129 3.09 -11.37 16.55
C ALA A 129 3.26 -9.87 16.83
N VAL A 130 3.36 -9.05 15.77
CA VAL A 130 3.50 -7.59 15.88
C VAL A 130 2.16 -6.88 15.70
N ALA A 131 1.98 -5.78 16.40
CA ALA A 131 0.78 -4.94 16.35
C ALA A 131 1.14 -3.50 16.78
N PRO A 132 0.32 -2.50 16.41
CA PRO A 132 -0.83 -2.56 15.51
C PRO A 132 -0.43 -2.61 14.03
N ILE A 133 -1.33 -3.12 13.19
CA ILE A 133 -1.15 -3.17 11.74
C ILE A 133 -1.80 -1.94 11.09
N LEU A 134 -1.16 -1.38 10.08
CA LEU A 134 -1.67 -0.21 9.36
C LEU A 134 -3.07 -0.49 8.77
N PRO A 135 -4.06 0.39 8.97
CA PRO A 135 -5.47 0.12 8.64
C PRO A 135 -5.73 -0.37 7.22
N ALA A 136 -5.07 0.20 6.20
CA ALA A 136 -5.26 -0.22 4.82
C ALA A 136 -4.79 -1.66 4.54
N THR A 137 -3.91 -2.22 5.37
CA THR A 137 -3.37 -3.58 5.25
C THR A 137 -4.29 -4.63 5.87
N VAL A 138 -4.99 -4.27 6.95
CA VAL A 138 -5.79 -5.24 7.73
C VAL A 138 -6.78 -6.06 6.89
N PRO A 139 -7.58 -5.48 5.97
CA PRO A 139 -8.52 -6.25 5.15
C PRO A 139 -7.87 -7.25 4.20
N LEU A 140 -6.59 -7.05 3.88
CA LEU A 140 -5.85 -7.89 2.92
C LEU A 140 -5.28 -9.15 3.57
N LEU A 141 -5.15 -9.20 4.89
CA LEU A 141 -4.46 -10.30 5.58
C LEU A 141 -5.11 -11.66 5.35
N ALA A 142 -6.44 -11.74 5.45
CA ALA A 142 -7.16 -12.98 5.20
C ALA A 142 -7.04 -13.46 3.75
N TRP A 143 -6.90 -12.52 2.80
CA TRP A 143 -6.69 -12.84 1.40
C TRP A 143 -5.23 -13.23 1.13
N LEU A 144 -4.28 -12.56 1.78
CA LEU A 144 -2.87 -12.91 1.73
C LEU A 144 -2.63 -14.36 2.16
N ASP A 145 -3.32 -14.84 3.22
CA ASP A 145 -3.17 -16.20 3.71
C ASP A 145 -3.54 -17.28 2.68
N LYS A 146 -4.38 -16.95 1.69
CA LYS A 146 -4.72 -17.86 0.59
C LYS A 146 -3.59 -17.99 -0.43
N VAL A 147 -2.76 -16.96 -0.60
CA VAL A 147 -1.74 -16.91 -1.66
C VAL A 147 -0.32 -17.11 -1.13
N ARG A 148 -0.08 -16.90 0.17
CA ARG A 148 1.29 -16.94 0.73
C ARG A 148 1.95 -18.32 0.65
N PHE A 149 1.15 -19.40 0.63
CA PHE A 149 1.64 -20.78 0.51
C PHE A 149 1.48 -21.34 -0.90
N ASP A 150 0.99 -20.54 -1.84
CA ASP A 150 0.87 -20.94 -3.25
C ASP A 150 2.26 -20.92 -3.88
N ILE A 151 2.95 -22.04 -3.82
CA ILE A 151 4.23 -22.28 -4.48
C ILE A 151 3.90 -22.71 -5.89
N GLY A 152 3.58 -21.74 -6.77
CA GLY A 152 3.07 -21.94 -8.11
C GLY A 152 3.59 -23.21 -8.80
N ASP A 153 2.74 -24.19 -8.96
CA ASP A 153 2.82 -25.18 -10.01
C ASP A 153 2.19 -24.53 -11.25
N GLY A 154 2.91 -23.90 -12.07
CA GLY A 154 2.64 -23.33 -13.41
C GLY A 154 1.24 -23.34 -14.04
N SER A 155 0.15 -23.42 -13.27
CA SER A 155 -1.22 -23.32 -13.75
C SER A 155 -1.92 -22.12 -13.12
N ALA A 156 -1.87 -20.98 -13.81
CA ALA A 156 -2.63 -19.79 -13.45
C ALA A 156 -4.13 -20.07 -13.61
N SER A 157 -4.82 -20.38 -12.53
CA SER A 157 -6.26 -20.22 -12.46
C SER A 157 -6.56 -18.76 -12.12
N HIS A 158 -7.04 -18.06 -13.12
CA HIS A 158 -7.34 -16.62 -13.15
C HIS A 158 -8.72 -16.32 -12.53
N ASP A 159 -9.01 -16.87 -11.34
CA ASP A 159 -10.28 -16.62 -10.64
C ASP A 159 -10.08 -16.29 -9.17
N ALA A 160 -9.27 -15.26 -8.90
CA ALA A 160 -9.29 -14.63 -7.59
C ALA A 160 -10.13 -13.36 -7.68
N GLU A 161 -11.41 -13.45 -7.31
CA GLU A 161 -12.25 -12.29 -7.13
C GLU A 161 -11.60 -11.31 -6.14
N SER A 162 -11.37 -10.09 -6.59
CA SER A 162 -10.91 -9.00 -5.76
C SER A 162 -11.92 -8.76 -4.62
N PRO A 163 -11.50 -8.61 -3.38
CA PRO A 163 -12.40 -8.25 -2.28
C PRO A 163 -13.00 -6.85 -2.43
N TYR A 164 -12.51 -6.08 -3.40
CA TYR A 164 -13.02 -4.75 -3.74
C TYR A 164 -13.66 -4.82 -5.13
N GLY A 165 -14.95 -5.18 -5.16
CA GLY A 165 -15.75 -5.15 -6.38
C GLY A 165 -15.78 -3.74 -6.98
N SER A 166 -15.71 -3.70 -8.33
CA SER A 166 -15.91 -2.48 -9.09
C SER A 166 -17.31 -1.92 -8.81
N GLY A 167 -17.39 -0.77 -8.18
CA GLY A 167 -18.55 0.07 -8.08
C GLY A 167 -18.43 1.25 -9.03
#